data_4a63d75f4bfd4a086bc8b1e9831b26ab
#
_entry.id   4a63d75f4bfd4a086bc8b1e9831b26ab
#
_cell.length_a   1.000
_cell.length_b   1.000
_cell.length_c   1.000
_cell.angle_alpha   90.00
_cell.angle_beta   90.00
_cell.angle_gamma   90.00
#
_symmetry.space_group_name_H-M   'P 1'
#
loop_
_entity.id
_entity.type
_entity.pdbx_description
1 polymer ?
#
loop_
_entity_poly.entity_id
_entity_poly.type
_entity_poly.pdbx_seq_one_letter_code
_entity_poly.pdbx_strand_id
1 'polypeptide(L)'
;MDPEALTGTLDNGFTYIIRRSTTEPGRADITFAVKVGSSIEKADEAGFSNLLSYMAFKGTRHRSQEELASFFSARGLKIGDRIELSVTHDETLYSIRDFPVGQQSDLSDLLWIIKGWSHEMSLDSKDMEDVSQQIINDMDTSDCAESRIRSTILERALPIGHPYGVHTPVGNPKVLRAFPYQNLRDFYARWYRPDLQGIIVVGDISPREVERRIKSVFGNIAKPSEPLERVYPEIPEHHKPQAIVVTDRGIQNTTITVSWAHTAAAPEVKASAAGLLMDYNTQMITMMMERRLQDVASREEAPFIDASFKYTPFLDIAMTEDAFTLTVTAPGAKYQKALESAVGVIRETRDSGFTEAEYQEASKKLLDQVESFMDTDQHMPNSAMAERYTIYFTRGGYAPGVELQRQLLTTISEQVTLDAVNNNFRQLVGSDQSLTITVAMPRKPGVVAPSGNTVLRLFDHTFN
;
A
#
# COMPACT_ATOMS: atom_id res chain seq x y z
N MET A 1 -3.78 8.92 -17.08
CA MET A 1 -3.23 7.58 -17.42
C MET A 1 -2.14 7.75 -18.47
N ASP A 2 -1.10 6.90 -18.43
CA ASP A 2 -0.04 6.85 -19.45
C ASP A 2 -0.66 6.68 -20.86
N PRO A 3 -0.43 7.60 -21.80
CA PRO A 3 -0.99 7.50 -23.17
C PRO A 3 -0.43 6.32 -23.97
N GLU A 4 0.72 5.77 -23.58
CA GLU A 4 1.31 4.58 -24.20
C GLU A 4 0.84 3.26 -23.58
N ALA A 5 0.07 3.31 -22.48
CA ALA A 5 -0.56 2.14 -21.89
C ALA A 5 -1.91 1.87 -22.54
N LEU A 6 -2.09 0.67 -23.05
CA LEU A 6 -3.37 0.18 -23.55
C LEU A 6 -4.22 -0.29 -22.36
N THR A 7 -5.30 0.41 -22.09
CA THR A 7 -6.21 0.11 -20.98
C THR A 7 -7.60 -0.22 -21.47
N GLY A 8 -8.31 -1.04 -20.72
CA GLY A 8 -9.72 -1.34 -21.02
C GLY A 8 -10.39 -2.14 -19.92
N THR A 9 -11.71 -2.17 -20.00
CA THR A 9 -12.58 -2.98 -19.14
C THR A 9 -13.46 -3.85 -20.02
N LEU A 10 -13.50 -5.14 -19.74
CA LEU A 10 -14.36 -6.08 -20.46
C LEU A 10 -15.82 -5.92 -20.01
N ASP A 11 -16.76 -6.46 -20.79
CA ASP A 11 -18.21 -6.36 -20.52
C ASP A 11 -18.60 -6.94 -19.15
N ASN A 12 -17.81 -7.89 -18.64
CA ASN A 12 -17.99 -8.47 -17.32
C ASN A 12 -17.34 -7.67 -16.17
N GLY A 13 -16.67 -6.56 -16.47
CA GLY A 13 -16.02 -5.68 -15.49
C GLY A 13 -14.52 -5.95 -15.29
N PHE A 14 -13.94 -7.02 -15.87
CA PHE A 14 -12.51 -7.31 -15.73
C PHE A 14 -11.67 -6.22 -16.41
N THR A 15 -10.71 -5.66 -15.68
CA THR A 15 -9.87 -4.55 -16.15
C THR A 15 -8.49 -5.04 -16.58
N TYR A 16 -7.91 -4.40 -17.61
CA TYR A 16 -6.54 -4.66 -18.01
C TYR A 16 -5.77 -3.37 -18.27
N ILE A 17 -4.48 -3.39 -17.97
CA ILE A 17 -3.50 -2.34 -18.26
C ILE A 17 -2.28 -3.01 -18.87
N ILE A 18 -1.95 -2.63 -20.10
CA ILE A 18 -0.87 -3.26 -20.86
C ILE A 18 0.09 -2.18 -21.34
N ARG A 19 1.35 -2.27 -20.98
CA ARG A 19 2.38 -1.31 -21.37
C ARG A 19 3.56 -2.04 -22.00
N ARG A 20 3.89 -1.65 -23.22
CA ARG A 20 5.12 -2.12 -23.83
C ARG A 20 6.31 -1.40 -23.19
N SER A 21 7.30 -2.16 -22.79
CA SER A 21 8.61 -1.67 -22.33
C SER A 21 9.69 -2.58 -22.88
N THR A 22 10.77 -1.99 -23.40
CA THR A 22 11.92 -2.72 -23.91
C THR A 22 13.13 -2.62 -22.98
N THR A 23 12.93 -2.08 -21.78
CA THR A 23 13.96 -1.92 -20.74
C THR A 23 14.57 -3.27 -20.36
N GLU A 24 13.76 -4.31 -20.30
CA GLU A 24 14.14 -5.69 -19.98
C GLU A 24 13.77 -6.58 -21.17
N PRO A 25 14.66 -6.75 -22.19
CA PRO A 25 14.33 -7.46 -23.42
C PRO A 25 13.91 -8.91 -23.19
N GLY A 26 12.82 -9.32 -23.82
CA GLY A 26 12.27 -10.69 -23.71
C GLY A 26 11.64 -11.00 -22.34
N ARG A 27 11.38 -9.98 -21.52
CA ARG A 27 10.81 -10.12 -20.17
C ARG A 27 9.58 -9.24 -19.99
N ALA A 28 8.70 -9.68 -19.09
CA ALA A 28 7.56 -8.89 -18.64
C ALA A 28 7.27 -9.12 -17.16
N ASP A 29 6.73 -8.10 -16.50
CA ASP A 29 6.15 -8.17 -15.18
C ASP A 29 4.62 -8.19 -15.31
N ILE A 30 4.00 -9.13 -14.61
CA ILE A 30 2.57 -9.36 -14.63
C ILE A 30 2.04 -9.30 -13.20
N THR A 31 1.03 -8.48 -12.96
CA THR A 31 0.30 -8.45 -11.69
C THR A 31 -1.16 -8.77 -11.94
N PHE A 32 -1.66 -9.82 -11.31
CA PHE A 32 -3.10 -10.05 -11.15
C PHE A 32 -3.52 -9.46 -9.82
N ALA A 33 -4.42 -8.49 -9.87
CA ALA A 33 -4.89 -7.74 -8.71
C ALA A 33 -6.37 -7.99 -8.45
N VAL A 34 -6.71 -8.22 -7.20
CA VAL A 34 -8.08 -8.39 -6.73
C VAL A 34 -8.36 -7.34 -5.65
N LYS A 35 -9.40 -6.51 -5.80
CA LYS A 35 -9.82 -5.49 -4.82
C LYS A 35 -10.53 -6.10 -3.62
N VAL A 36 -9.91 -7.12 -3.05
CA VAL A 36 -10.40 -7.94 -1.94
C VAL A 36 -9.25 -8.22 -0.99
N GLY A 37 -9.44 -7.94 0.27
CA GLY A 37 -8.49 -8.21 1.33
C GLY A 37 -9.22 -8.48 2.65
N SER A 38 -8.53 -8.40 3.77
CA SER A 38 -9.10 -8.80 5.06
C SER A 38 -10.20 -7.87 5.57
N SER A 39 -10.30 -6.63 5.09
CA SER A 39 -11.31 -5.67 5.58
C SER A 39 -12.77 -6.07 5.31
N ILE A 40 -13.00 -6.91 4.30
CA ILE A 40 -14.35 -7.39 3.96
C ILE A 40 -14.72 -8.73 4.61
N GLU A 41 -13.78 -9.36 5.30
CA GLU A 41 -14.00 -10.63 5.97
C GLU A 41 -14.94 -10.44 7.15
N LYS A 42 -15.81 -11.43 7.40
CA LYS A 42 -16.56 -11.51 8.63
C LYS A 42 -15.69 -12.11 9.74
N ALA A 43 -16.15 -12.05 10.97
CA ALA A 43 -15.42 -12.59 12.11
C ALA A 43 -15.09 -14.09 11.98
N ASP A 44 -15.95 -14.87 11.31
CA ASP A 44 -15.77 -16.30 11.01
C ASP A 44 -15.05 -16.57 9.66
N GLU A 45 -14.68 -15.51 8.94
CA GLU A 45 -13.94 -15.56 7.67
C GLU A 45 -12.50 -15.02 7.81
N ALA A 46 -12.08 -14.63 9.04
CA ALA A 46 -10.80 -13.96 9.28
C ALA A 46 -9.58 -14.78 8.84
N GLY A 47 -8.94 -14.37 7.74
CA GLY A 47 -7.82 -15.02 7.09
C GLY A 47 -8.16 -15.69 5.75
N PHE A 48 -9.39 -15.60 5.27
CA PHE A 48 -9.80 -16.24 4.02
C PHE A 48 -9.12 -15.61 2.79
N SER A 49 -8.91 -14.30 2.78
CA SER A 49 -8.16 -13.64 1.70
C SER A 49 -6.73 -14.17 1.61
N ASN A 50 -6.07 -14.35 2.76
CA ASN A 50 -4.74 -14.92 2.82
C ASN A 50 -4.73 -16.40 2.43
N LEU A 51 -5.68 -17.18 2.93
CA LEU A 51 -5.82 -18.59 2.58
C LEU A 51 -6.02 -18.78 1.06
N LEU A 52 -6.87 -17.97 0.43
CA LEU A 52 -7.08 -18.00 -1.03
C LEU A 52 -5.81 -17.66 -1.81
N SER A 53 -4.99 -16.74 -1.32
CA SER A 53 -3.74 -16.38 -2.02
C SER A 53 -2.80 -17.58 -2.17
N TYR A 54 -2.71 -18.43 -1.15
CA TYR A 54 -1.93 -19.68 -1.20
C TYR A 54 -2.64 -20.78 -1.97
N MET A 55 -3.98 -20.87 -1.86
CA MET A 55 -4.77 -21.88 -2.60
C MET A 55 -4.66 -21.74 -4.10
N ALA A 56 -4.34 -20.57 -4.64
CA ALA A 56 -4.06 -20.34 -6.06
C ALA A 56 -2.97 -21.29 -6.62
N PHE A 57 -2.05 -21.76 -5.78
CA PHE A 57 -0.96 -22.65 -6.17
C PHE A 57 -1.21 -24.12 -5.86
N LYS A 58 -2.34 -24.45 -5.24
CA LYS A 58 -2.75 -25.85 -4.97
C LYS A 58 -3.46 -26.52 -6.13
N GLY A 59 -3.88 -25.74 -7.10
CA GLY A 59 -4.48 -26.22 -8.33
C GLY A 59 -5.67 -25.38 -8.78
N THR A 60 -6.03 -25.60 -10.02
CA THR A 60 -7.21 -25.03 -10.66
C THR A 60 -8.01 -26.15 -11.33
N ARG A 61 -9.21 -25.83 -11.81
CA ARG A 61 -10.04 -26.79 -12.54
C ARG A 61 -9.29 -27.52 -13.68
N HIS A 62 -8.28 -26.88 -14.26
CA HIS A 62 -7.61 -27.35 -15.48
C HIS A 62 -6.12 -27.65 -15.27
N ARG A 63 -5.56 -27.39 -14.11
CA ARG A 63 -4.15 -27.66 -13.81
C ARG A 63 -3.98 -28.12 -12.38
N SER A 64 -3.26 -29.21 -12.20
CA SER A 64 -2.88 -29.70 -10.87
C SER A 64 -1.79 -28.85 -10.23
N GLN A 65 -1.54 -29.05 -8.94
CA GLN A 65 -0.45 -28.41 -8.22
C GLN A 65 0.91 -28.69 -8.86
N GLU A 66 1.15 -29.93 -9.29
CA GLU A 66 2.40 -30.36 -9.92
C GLU A 66 2.61 -29.68 -11.28
N GLU A 67 1.53 -29.53 -12.06
CA GLU A 67 1.58 -28.84 -13.36
C GLU A 67 1.88 -27.35 -13.18
N LEU A 68 1.28 -26.70 -12.18
CA LEU A 68 1.58 -25.30 -11.83
C LEU A 68 3.04 -25.16 -11.38
N ALA A 69 3.49 -26.00 -10.47
CA ALA A 69 4.88 -26.00 -10.00
C ALA A 69 5.87 -26.23 -11.13
N SER A 70 5.60 -27.17 -12.04
CA SER A 70 6.41 -27.44 -13.22
C SER A 70 6.43 -26.27 -14.20
N PHE A 71 5.29 -25.63 -14.43
CA PHE A 71 5.18 -24.45 -15.30
C PHE A 71 6.08 -23.30 -14.81
N PHE A 72 6.03 -22.97 -13.54
CA PHE A 72 6.82 -21.89 -12.95
C PHE A 72 8.31 -22.26 -12.83
N SER A 73 8.62 -23.46 -12.35
CA SER A 73 10.02 -23.88 -12.16
C SER A 73 10.79 -24.00 -13.47
N ALA A 74 10.13 -24.47 -14.55
CA ALA A 74 10.75 -24.53 -15.89
C ALA A 74 11.15 -23.15 -16.44
N ARG A 75 10.59 -22.07 -15.88
CA ARG A 75 10.88 -20.66 -16.23
C ARG A 75 11.76 -19.97 -15.18
N GLY A 76 12.26 -20.71 -14.19
CA GLY A 76 13.09 -20.18 -13.11
C GLY A 76 12.32 -19.32 -12.10
N LEU A 77 11.00 -19.46 -12.05
CA LEU A 77 10.13 -18.67 -11.18
C LEU A 77 9.79 -19.47 -9.91
N LYS A 78 9.90 -18.81 -8.76
CA LYS A 78 9.60 -19.39 -7.44
C LYS A 78 8.77 -18.42 -6.61
N ILE A 79 7.87 -18.97 -5.79
CA ILE A 79 7.14 -18.20 -4.78
C ILE A 79 8.14 -17.70 -3.72
N GLY A 80 8.01 -16.44 -3.33
CA GLY A 80 8.92 -15.76 -2.39
C GLY A 80 10.20 -15.21 -3.02
N ASP A 81 10.37 -15.36 -4.36
CA ASP A 81 11.45 -14.75 -5.13
C ASP A 81 10.86 -13.88 -6.26
N ARG A 82 10.50 -14.49 -7.40
CA ARG A 82 9.92 -13.79 -8.57
C ARG A 82 8.39 -13.88 -8.63
N ILE A 83 7.79 -14.70 -7.81
CA ILE A 83 6.35 -14.75 -7.58
C ILE A 83 6.10 -14.25 -6.16
N GLU A 84 5.49 -13.11 -6.05
CA GLU A 84 5.19 -12.45 -4.79
C GLU A 84 3.67 -12.42 -4.57
N LEU A 85 3.24 -12.87 -3.39
CA LEU A 85 1.87 -12.81 -2.94
C LEU A 85 1.77 -11.71 -1.88
N SER A 86 0.87 -10.79 -2.07
CA SER A 86 0.60 -9.72 -1.09
C SER A 86 -0.88 -9.67 -0.79
N VAL A 87 -1.22 -9.80 0.47
CA VAL A 87 -2.59 -9.58 0.97
C VAL A 87 -2.55 -8.41 1.95
N THR A 88 -3.34 -7.40 1.67
CA THR A 88 -3.53 -6.26 2.56
C THR A 88 -4.96 -6.27 3.12
N HIS A 89 -5.35 -5.20 3.77
CA HIS A 89 -6.74 -5.06 4.21
C HIS A 89 -7.73 -4.96 3.03
N ASP A 90 -7.31 -4.40 1.89
CA ASP A 90 -8.23 -4.05 0.81
C ASP A 90 -7.93 -4.71 -0.53
N GLU A 91 -6.79 -5.35 -0.68
CA GLU A 91 -6.37 -5.94 -1.94
C GLU A 91 -5.56 -7.23 -1.76
N THR A 92 -5.64 -8.10 -2.76
CA THR A 92 -4.79 -9.29 -2.92
C THR A 92 -4.09 -9.18 -4.27
N LEU A 93 -2.76 -9.27 -4.26
CA LEU A 93 -1.90 -9.14 -5.43
C LEU A 93 -1.11 -10.42 -5.65
N TYR A 94 -1.08 -10.86 -6.90
CA TYR A 94 -0.24 -11.95 -7.40
C TYR A 94 0.71 -11.34 -8.42
N SER A 95 1.94 -11.03 -7.99
CA SER A 95 2.95 -10.38 -8.82
C SER A 95 3.95 -11.41 -9.34
N ILE A 96 4.10 -11.49 -10.65
CA ILE A 96 5.05 -12.37 -11.33
C ILE A 96 6.04 -11.47 -12.03
N ARG A 97 7.27 -11.44 -11.54
CA ARG A 97 8.34 -10.59 -12.05
C ARG A 97 9.25 -11.34 -13.00
N ASP A 98 9.80 -10.62 -13.96
CA ASP A 98 10.82 -11.13 -14.91
C ASP A 98 10.34 -12.40 -15.67
N PHE A 99 9.06 -12.43 -16.03
CA PHE A 99 8.47 -13.55 -16.77
C PHE A 99 9.02 -13.57 -18.21
N PRO A 100 9.50 -14.73 -18.73
CA PRO A 100 10.00 -14.83 -20.10
C PRO A 100 8.85 -14.76 -21.11
N VAL A 101 8.96 -13.81 -22.07
CA VAL A 101 7.95 -13.60 -23.13
C VAL A 101 8.46 -13.92 -24.53
N GLY A 102 9.63 -14.56 -24.63
CA GLY A 102 10.27 -14.90 -25.92
C GLY A 102 9.49 -15.91 -26.76
N GLN A 103 8.64 -16.74 -26.13
CA GLN A 103 7.70 -17.62 -26.80
C GLN A 103 6.28 -17.17 -26.53
N GLN A 104 5.50 -17.01 -27.59
CA GLN A 104 4.10 -16.55 -27.49
C GLN A 104 3.20 -17.48 -26.66
N SER A 105 3.49 -18.78 -26.63
CA SER A 105 2.77 -19.77 -25.83
C SER A 105 2.89 -19.52 -24.33
N ASP A 106 4.04 -19.04 -23.86
CA ASP A 106 4.31 -18.88 -22.42
C ASP A 106 3.35 -17.89 -21.76
N LEU A 107 3.17 -16.71 -22.36
CA LEU A 107 2.25 -15.71 -21.83
C LEU A 107 0.77 -16.18 -21.95
N SER A 108 0.42 -16.91 -23.01
CA SER A 108 -0.93 -17.48 -23.13
C SER A 108 -1.22 -18.48 -22.03
N ASP A 109 -0.29 -19.36 -21.75
CA ASP A 109 -0.45 -20.37 -20.68
C ASP A 109 -0.55 -19.70 -19.31
N LEU A 110 0.25 -18.63 -19.06
CA LEU A 110 0.15 -17.87 -17.84
C LEU A 110 -1.22 -17.20 -17.69
N LEU A 111 -1.77 -16.61 -18.75
CA LEU A 111 -3.10 -16.03 -18.71
C LEU A 111 -4.19 -17.05 -18.35
N TRP A 112 -4.07 -18.30 -18.83
CA TRP A 112 -4.97 -19.38 -18.45
C TRP A 112 -4.80 -19.81 -17.00
N ILE A 113 -3.58 -19.79 -16.45
CA ILE A 113 -3.32 -20.01 -15.02
C ILE A 113 -3.99 -18.92 -14.19
N ILE A 114 -3.80 -17.65 -14.57
CA ILE A 114 -4.40 -16.50 -13.87
C ILE A 114 -5.93 -16.56 -13.95
N LYS A 115 -6.51 -16.98 -15.06
CA LYS A 115 -7.95 -17.25 -15.13
C LYS A 115 -8.38 -18.30 -14.11
N GLY A 116 -7.59 -19.36 -13.97
CA GLY A 116 -7.80 -20.37 -12.93
C GLY A 116 -7.84 -19.75 -11.52
N TRP A 117 -6.89 -18.87 -11.22
CA TRP A 117 -6.87 -18.15 -9.96
C TRP A 117 -8.07 -17.22 -9.78
N SER A 118 -8.50 -16.58 -10.86
CA SER A 118 -9.58 -15.59 -10.82
C SER A 118 -10.97 -16.21 -10.58
N HIS A 119 -11.21 -17.43 -11.04
CA HIS A 119 -12.57 -18.00 -11.05
C HIS A 119 -12.66 -19.54 -10.92
N GLU A 120 -11.56 -20.27 -11.02
CA GLU A 120 -11.57 -21.73 -11.15
C GLU A 120 -10.55 -22.40 -10.20
N MET A 121 -10.29 -21.84 -9.01
CA MET A 121 -9.44 -22.50 -8.01
C MET A 121 -10.02 -23.82 -7.57
N SER A 122 -9.17 -24.85 -7.46
CA SER A 122 -9.52 -26.11 -6.82
C SER A 122 -9.50 -25.89 -5.31
N LEU A 123 -10.67 -25.70 -4.73
CA LEU A 123 -10.78 -25.55 -3.29
C LEU A 123 -11.06 -26.91 -2.64
N ASP A 124 -10.06 -27.81 -2.73
CA ASP A 124 -10.11 -29.12 -2.10
C ASP A 124 -9.97 -29.00 -0.58
N SER A 125 -10.71 -29.83 0.16
CA SER A 125 -10.76 -29.73 1.62
C SER A 125 -9.42 -30.06 2.28
N LYS A 126 -8.67 -31.00 1.73
CA LYS A 126 -7.36 -31.38 2.25
C LYS A 126 -6.34 -30.26 2.02
N ASP A 127 -6.33 -29.67 0.83
CA ASP A 127 -5.45 -28.54 0.54
C ASP A 127 -5.76 -27.33 1.41
N MET A 128 -7.04 -27.05 1.69
CA MET A 128 -7.45 -25.99 2.63
C MET A 128 -6.90 -26.26 4.03
N GLU A 129 -6.96 -27.51 4.52
CA GLU A 129 -6.43 -27.88 5.83
C GLU A 129 -4.91 -27.73 5.87
N ASP A 130 -4.20 -28.25 4.87
CA ASP A 130 -2.74 -28.19 4.77
C ASP A 130 -2.23 -26.75 4.70
N VAL A 131 -2.88 -25.90 3.87
CA VAL A 131 -2.51 -24.48 3.75
C VAL A 131 -2.86 -23.69 5.01
N SER A 132 -4.01 -23.96 5.62
CA SER A 132 -4.37 -23.33 6.90
C SER A 132 -3.33 -23.62 7.98
N GLN A 133 -2.89 -24.88 8.08
CA GLN A 133 -1.85 -25.26 9.05
C GLN A 133 -0.51 -24.61 8.71
N GLN A 134 -0.15 -24.50 7.42
CA GLN A 134 1.04 -23.77 6.99
C GLN A 134 0.99 -22.31 7.43
N ILE A 135 -0.11 -21.59 7.16
CA ILE A 135 -0.29 -20.19 7.55
C ILE A 135 -0.18 -20.02 9.07
N ILE A 136 -0.79 -20.92 9.85
CA ILE A 136 -0.71 -20.88 11.31
C ILE A 136 0.75 -21.05 11.81
N ASN A 137 1.48 -21.98 11.22
CA ASN A 137 2.88 -22.20 11.55
C ASN A 137 3.75 -20.98 11.17
N ASP A 138 3.46 -20.34 10.02
CA ASP A 138 4.15 -19.13 9.59
C ASP A 138 3.85 -17.96 10.52
N MET A 139 2.62 -17.83 11.04
CA MET A 139 2.28 -16.85 12.08
C MET A 139 3.12 -17.05 13.36
N ASP A 140 3.24 -18.28 13.83
CA ASP A 140 4.00 -18.60 15.04
C ASP A 140 5.50 -18.30 14.87
N THR A 141 6.06 -18.48 13.66
CA THR A 141 7.46 -18.19 13.34
C THR A 141 7.73 -16.72 13.00
N SER A 142 6.74 -16.01 12.51
CA SER A 142 6.83 -14.58 12.13
C SER A 142 6.36 -13.62 13.22
N ASP A 143 6.09 -14.12 14.44
CA ASP A 143 5.73 -13.29 15.60
C ASP A 143 6.90 -12.38 16.00
N CYS A 144 7.02 -11.25 15.34
CA CYS A 144 8.00 -10.22 15.63
C CYS A 144 7.40 -9.06 16.44
N ALA A 145 8.27 -8.28 17.06
CA ALA A 145 7.84 -7.14 17.87
C ALA A 145 7.04 -6.11 17.06
N GLU A 146 7.47 -5.87 15.84
CA GLU A 146 6.83 -4.92 14.91
C GLU A 146 5.38 -5.32 14.61
N SER A 147 5.15 -6.61 14.34
CA SER A 147 3.81 -7.15 14.06
C SER A 147 2.88 -6.99 15.26
N ARG A 148 3.36 -7.34 16.48
CA ARG A 148 2.58 -7.19 17.73
C ARG A 148 2.25 -5.74 18.04
N ILE A 149 3.23 -4.84 17.86
CA ILE A 149 3.06 -3.39 18.07
C ILE A 149 2.04 -2.85 17.08
N ARG A 150 2.20 -3.16 15.78
CA ARG A 150 1.28 -2.72 14.73
C ARG A 150 -0.15 -3.17 15.01
N SER A 151 -0.37 -4.44 15.30
CA SER A 151 -1.70 -4.97 15.63
C SER A 151 -2.32 -4.25 16.83
N THR A 152 -1.53 -4.01 17.89
CA THR A 152 -2.00 -3.29 19.09
C THR A 152 -2.34 -1.83 18.78
N ILE A 153 -1.57 -1.17 17.92
CA ILE A 153 -1.84 0.21 17.50
C ILE A 153 -3.15 0.25 16.71
N LEU A 154 -3.34 -0.61 15.72
CA LEU A 154 -4.55 -0.65 14.91
C LEU A 154 -5.80 -0.91 15.75
N GLU A 155 -5.74 -1.88 16.66
CA GLU A 155 -6.84 -2.21 17.57
C GLU A 155 -7.24 -1.02 18.47
N ARG A 156 -6.27 -0.20 18.89
CA ARG A 156 -6.52 0.92 19.82
C ARG A 156 -6.77 2.26 19.15
N ALA A 157 -6.25 2.47 17.95
CA ALA A 157 -6.41 3.71 17.19
C ALA A 157 -7.79 3.80 16.53
N LEU A 158 -8.42 2.67 16.27
CA LEU A 158 -9.68 2.57 15.55
C LEU A 158 -10.84 2.25 16.50
N PRO A 159 -12.09 2.55 16.13
CA PRO A 159 -13.26 2.18 16.90
C PRO A 159 -13.31 0.67 17.16
N ILE A 160 -13.86 0.28 18.31
CA ILE A 160 -14.00 -1.13 18.69
C ILE A 160 -14.77 -1.88 17.61
N GLY A 161 -14.17 -2.96 17.11
CA GLY A 161 -14.76 -3.79 16.04
C GLY A 161 -14.61 -3.23 14.64
N HIS A 162 -13.85 -2.15 14.45
CA HIS A 162 -13.57 -1.62 13.12
C HIS A 162 -12.78 -2.64 12.26
N PRO A 163 -13.18 -2.89 11.00
CA PRO A 163 -12.56 -3.93 10.17
C PRO A 163 -11.03 -3.85 10.07
N TYR A 164 -10.46 -2.65 9.89
CA TYR A 164 -9.00 -2.47 9.86
C TYR A 164 -8.30 -2.79 11.18
N GLY A 165 -9.01 -2.74 12.30
CA GLY A 165 -8.45 -3.06 13.63
C GLY A 165 -8.57 -4.53 14.02
N VAL A 166 -9.60 -5.22 13.52
CA VAL A 166 -9.92 -6.60 13.95
C VAL A 166 -9.59 -7.66 12.92
N HIS A 167 -9.55 -7.32 11.62
CA HIS A 167 -9.26 -8.24 10.53
C HIS A 167 -7.85 -8.02 9.98
N THR A 168 -6.87 -8.67 10.60
CA THR A 168 -5.49 -8.60 10.10
C THR A 168 -5.34 -9.39 8.80
N PRO A 169 -4.51 -8.94 7.83
CA PRO A 169 -4.29 -9.67 6.58
C PRO A 169 -3.77 -11.09 6.76
N VAL A 170 -3.01 -11.35 7.82
CA VAL A 170 -2.54 -12.73 8.13
C VAL A 170 -3.67 -13.65 8.61
N GLY A 171 -4.77 -13.09 9.13
CA GLY A 171 -5.94 -13.83 9.60
C GLY A 171 -5.93 -14.16 11.08
N ASN A 172 -6.88 -15.02 11.48
CA ASN A 172 -7.06 -15.47 12.86
C ASN A 172 -6.81 -16.98 12.97
N PRO A 173 -5.80 -17.44 13.73
CA PRO A 173 -5.49 -18.86 13.84
C PRO A 173 -6.62 -19.71 14.43
N LYS A 174 -7.53 -19.13 15.22
CA LYS A 174 -8.70 -19.86 15.74
C LYS A 174 -9.70 -20.14 14.62
N VAL A 175 -9.90 -19.20 13.72
CA VAL A 175 -10.78 -19.35 12.55
C VAL A 175 -10.16 -20.37 11.59
N LEU A 176 -8.89 -20.19 11.23
CA LEU A 176 -8.18 -21.04 10.28
C LEU A 176 -8.07 -22.52 10.73
N ARG A 177 -8.14 -22.80 12.05
CA ARG A 177 -8.13 -24.19 12.57
C ARG A 177 -9.45 -24.92 12.40
N ALA A 178 -10.57 -24.22 12.28
CA ALA A 178 -11.88 -24.87 12.41
C ALA A 178 -13.00 -24.11 11.68
N PHE A 179 -12.79 -23.72 10.43
CA PHE A 179 -13.86 -23.14 9.61
C PHE A 179 -14.55 -24.22 8.75
N PRO A 180 -15.84 -24.09 8.46
CA PRO A 180 -16.49 -24.92 7.46
C PRO A 180 -15.91 -24.64 6.08
N TYR A 181 -15.40 -25.65 5.38
CA TYR A 181 -14.78 -25.47 4.07
C TYR A 181 -15.70 -24.83 3.02
N GLN A 182 -17.00 -24.99 3.19
CA GLN A 182 -17.99 -24.34 2.32
C GLN A 182 -17.95 -22.82 2.46
N ASN A 183 -17.65 -22.27 3.66
CA ASN A 183 -17.54 -20.82 3.86
C ASN A 183 -16.45 -20.19 2.99
N LEU A 184 -15.30 -20.87 2.82
CA LEU A 184 -14.23 -20.39 1.94
C LEU A 184 -14.65 -20.43 0.47
N ARG A 185 -15.37 -21.48 0.04
CA ARG A 185 -15.91 -21.56 -1.33
C ARG A 185 -16.93 -20.47 -1.59
N ASP A 186 -17.80 -20.20 -0.61
CA ASP A 186 -18.80 -19.13 -0.71
C ASP A 186 -18.14 -17.74 -0.71
N PHE A 187 -17.09 -17.56 0.08
CA PHE A 187 -16.29 -16.33 0.08
C PHE A 187 -15.63 -16.11 -1.29
N TYR A 188 -14.98 -17.14 -1.83
CA TYR A 188 -14.37 -17.09 -3.17
C TYR A 188 -15.41 -16.76 -4.25
N ALA A 189 -16.53 -17.45 -4.29
CA ALA A 189 -17.60 -17.22 -5.25
C ALA A 189 -18.21 -15.81 -5.14
N ARG A 190 -18.27 -15.26 -3.93
CA ARG A 190 -18.82 -13.93 -3.65
C ARG A 190 -17.89 -12.79 -4.04
N TRP A 191 -16.58 -12.95 -3.85
CA TRP A 191 -15.63 -11.86 -3.93
C TRP A 191 -14.62 -11.95 -5.07
N TYR A 192 -14.26 -13.16 -5.54
CA TYR A 192 -13.38 -13.34 -6.70
C TYR A 192 -14.18 -13.26 -8.01
N ARG A 193 -14.61 -12.07 -8.34
CA ARG A 193 -15.44 -11.77 -9.48
C ARG A 193 -14.79 -10.73 -10.40
N PRO A 194 -15.08 -10.76 -11.73
CA PRO A 194 -14.36 -9.96 -12.72
C PRO A 194 -14.33 -8.45 -12.44
N ASP A 195 -15.43 -7.88 -11.93
CA ASP A 195 -15.56 -6.44 -11.66
C ASP A 195 -14.65 -5.93 -10.52
N LEU A 196 -14.11 -6.83 -9.71
CA LEU A 196 -13.12 -6.53 -8.68
C LEU A 196 -11.69 -6.94 -9.08
N GLN A 197 -11.48 -7.41 -10.31
CA GLN A 197 -10.23 -7.97 -10.77
C GLN A 197 -9.61 -7.18 -11.91
N GLY A 198 -8.29 -7.16 -11.93
CA GLY A 198 -7.54 -6.56 -13.03
C GLY A 198 -6.21 -7.28 -13.28
N ILE A 199 -5.72 -7.15 -14.49
CA ILE A 199 -4.41 -7.63 -14.88
C ILE A 199 -3.57 -6.50 -15.44
N ILE A 200 -2.36 -6.37 -14.92
CA ILE A 200 -1.35 -5.42 -15.35
C ILE A 200 -0.22 -6.19 -16.03
N VAL A 201 0.16 -5.81 -17.25
CA VAL A 201 1.23 -6.44 -18.01
C VAL A 201 2.17 -5.37 -18.53
N VAL A 202 3.42 -5.39 -18.08
CA VAL A 202 4.46 -4.44 -18.50
C VAL A 202 5.68 -5.21 -18.99
N GLY A 203 6.15 -4.96 -20.20
CA GLY A 203 7.35 -5.62 -20.70
C GLY A 203 7.50 -5.64 -22.23
N ASP A 204 8.42 -6.48 -22.71
CA ASP A 204 8.71 -6.61 -24.14
C ASP A 204 7.65 -7.47 -24.85
N ILE A 205 6.47 -6.91 -24.99
CA ILE A 205 5.27 -7.56 -25.50
C ILE A 205 4.60 -6.73 -26.60
N SER A 206 3.70 -7.35 -27.37
CA SER A 206 2.78 -6.66 -28.26
C SER A 206 1.45 -6.35 -27.52
N PRO A 207 1.16 -5.10 -27.19
CA PRO A 207 -0.03 -4.76 -26.39
C PRO A 207 -1.33 -5.24 -27.03
N ARG A 208 -1.48 -5.09 -28.33
CA ARG A 208 -2.71 -5.52 -29.06
C ARG A 208 -2.88 -7.04 -29.05
N GLU A 209 -1.78 -7.78 -29.06
CA GLU A 209 -1.85 -9.22 -28.99
C GLU A 209 -2.22 -9.70 -27.59
N VAL A 210 -1.61 -9.12 -26.57
CA VAL A 210 -1.94 -9.39 -25.17
C VAL A 210 -3.40 -9.04 -24.87
N GLU A 211 -3.88 -7.89 -25.34
CA GLU A 211 -5.29 -7.48 -25.22
C GLU A 211 -6.24 -8.52 -25.83
N ARG A 212 -5.96 -8.97 -27.05
CA ARG A 212 -6.79 -9.96 -27.73
C ARG A 212 -6.87 -11.26 -26.93
N ARG A 213 -5.75 -11.70 -26.33
CA ARG A 213 -5.68 -12.89 -25.48
C ARG A 213 -6.45 -12.70 -24.18
N ILE A 214 -6.29 -11.55 -23.51
CA ILE A 214 -7.04 -11.21 -22.30
C ILE A 214 -8.54 -11.26 -22.60
N LYS A 215 -9.00 -10.64 -23.69
CA LYS A 215 -10.40 -10.70 -24.12
C LYS A 215 -10.88 -12.14 -24.36
N SER A 216 -10.07 -12.97 -24.98
CA SER A 216 -10.41 -14.39 -25.23
C SER A 216 -10.46 -15.22 -23.96
N VAL A 217 -9.54 -14.98 -23.01
CA VAL A 217 -9.40 -15.79 -21.79
C VAL A 217 -10.41 -15.37 -20.72
N PHE A 218 -10.55 -14.08 -20.47
CA PHE A 218 -11.35 -13.54 -19.36
C PHE A 218 -12.75 -13.09 -19.76
N GLY A 219 -13.00 -12.81 -21.04
CA GLY A 219 -14.29 -12.29 -21.51
C GLY A 219 -15.47 -13.23 -21.31
N ASN A 220 -15.22 -14.53 -21.16
CA ASN A 220 -16.26 -15.54 -20.95
C ASN A 220 -16.58 -15.82 -19.47
N ILE A 221 -15.90 -15.14 -18.53
CA ILE A 221 -16.23 -15.24 -17.11
C ILE A 221 -17.55 -14.54 -16.89
N ALA A 222 -18.52 -15.22 -16.29
CA ALA A 222 -19.85 -14.66 -16.07
C ALA A 222 -19.79 -13.46 -15.12
N LYS A 223 -20.52 -12.39 -15.45
CA LYS A 223 -20.76 -11.28 -14.55
C LYS A 223 -21.77 -11.72 -13.48
N PRO A 224 -21.53 -11.45 -12.18
CA PRO A 224 -22.54 -11.74 -11.16
C PRO A 224 -23.83 -10.96 -11.45
N SER A 225 -24.99 -11.62 -11.26
CA SER A 225 -26.31 -11.00 -11.48
C SER A 225 -26.63 -9.92 -10.44
N GLU A 226 -26.24 -10.17 -9.20
CA GLU A 226 -26.47 -9.27 -8.06
C GLU A 226 -25.19 -9.19 -7.21
N PRO A 227 -24.17 -8.44 -7.68
CA PRO A 227 -22.91 -8.33 -6.95
C PRO A 227 -23.10 -7.53 -5.67
N LEU A 228 -22.56 -8.04 -4.55
CA LEU A 228 -22.44 -7.23 -3.34
C LEU A 228 -21.52 -6.03 -3.61
N GLU A 229 -21.91 -4.87 -3.12
CA GLU A 229 -21.08 -3.69 -3.23
C GLU A 229 -19.77 -3.88 -2.43
N ARG A 230 -18.64 -3.48 -3.03
CA ARG A 230 -17.36 -3.40 -2.35
C ARG A 230 -17.26 -2.05 -1.64
N VAL A 231 -17.60 -2.04 -0.38
CA VAL A 231 -17.51 -0.84 0.47
C VAL A 231 -16.19 -0.86 1.22
N TYR A 232 -15.44 0.23 1.17
CA TYR A 232 -14.25 0.42 2.00
C TYR A 232 -14.66 0.91 3.39
N PRO A 233 -14.10 0.35 4.48
CA PRO A 233 -14.45 0.77 5.82
C PRO A 233 -14.12 2.24 6.05
N GLU A 234 -15.11 3.04 6.40
CA GLU A 234 -14.93 4.44 6.75
C GLU A 234 -14.40 4.55 8.20
N ILE A 235 -13.37 5.35 8.38
CA ILE A 235 -12.84 5.67 9.70
C ILE A 235 -13.55 6.95 10.16
N PRO A 236 -14.35 6.90 11.24
CA PRO A 236 -15.03 8.08 11.75
C PRO A 236 -14.02 9.16 12.19
N GLU A 237 -14.25 10.40 11.78
CA GLU A 237 -13.49 11.53 12.29
C GLU A 237 -13.56 11.58 13.82
N HIS A 238 -12.41 11.72 14.46
CA HIS A 238 -12.34 11.98 15.88
C HIS A 238 -11.78 13.37 16.12
N HIS A 239 -12.59 14.26 16.68
CA HIS A 239 -12.19 15.63 16.98
C HIS A 239 -11.37 15.77 18.28
N LYS A 240 -11.05 14.66 18.94
CA LYS A 240 -10.24 14.65 20.16
C LYS A 240 -8.91 13.96 19.88
N PRO A 241 -7.79 14.64 20.15
CA PRO A 241 -6.48 14.01 20.07
C PRO A 241 -6.41 12.72 20.90
N GLN A 242 -5.81 11.70 20.34
CA GLN A 242 -5.58 10.43 21.04
C GLN A 242 -4.09 10.08 21.06
N ALA A 243 -3.65 9.40 22.13
CA ALA A 243 -2.30 8.88 22.21
C ALA A 243 -2.30 7.42 22.69
N ILE A 244 -1.58 6.57 21.96
CA ILE A 244 -1.49 5.15 22.17
C ILE A 244 -0.05 4.81 22.51
N VAL A 245 0.16 4.24 23.70
CA VAL A 245 1.49 3.81 24.14
C VAL A 245 1.52 2.30 24.15
N VAL A 246 2.49 1.72 23.44
CA VAL A 246 2.73 0.27 23.35
C VAL A 246 4.15 -0.02 23.80
N THR A 247 4.34 -1.11 24.54
CA THR A 247 5.68 -1.55 24.94
C THR A 247 5.92 -2.98 24.52
N ASP A 248 7.09 -3.25 23.94
CA ASP A 248 7.52 -4.60 23.59
C ASP A 248 8.98 -4.86 23.99
N ARG A 249 9.32 -6.13 24.28
CA ARG A 249 10.68 -6.54 24.64
C ARG A 249 11.61 -6.68 23.45
N GLY A 250 11.06 -6.86 22.25
CA GLY A 250 11.80 -7.12 21.03
C GLY A 250 12.37 -5.88 20.36
N ILE A 251 11.93 -4.66 20.76
CA ILE A 251 12.46 -3.41 20.20
C ILE A 251 13.52 -2.78 21.09
N GLN A 252 14.47 -2.08 20.47
CA GLN A 252 15.59 -1.45 21.17
C GLN A 252 15.39 0.07 21.32
N ASN A 253 14.76 0.69 20.35
CA ASN A 253 14.53 2.12 20.25
C ASN A 253 13.04 2.43 20.37
N THR A 254 12.71 3.67 20.70
CA THR A 254 11.33 4.15 20.71
C THR A 254 10.98 4.72 19.35
N THR A 255 9.88 4.27 18.77
CA THR A 255 9.28 4.88 17.60
C THR A 255 8.07 5.69 18.02
N ILE A 256 8.04 6.95 17.60
CA ILE A 256 6.94 7.88 17.84
C ILE A 256 6.34 8.21 16.48
N THR A 257 5.02 8.10 16.33
CA THR A 257 4.34 8.66 15.16
C THR A 257 3.34 9.71 15.60
N VAL A 258 3.25 10.79 14.82
CA VAL A 258 2.23 11.83 14.99
C VAL A 258 1.53 11.97 13.65
N SER A 259 0.25 11.62 13.59
CA SER A 259 -0.53 11.60 12.35
C SER A 259 -1.66 12.62 12.42
N TRP A 260 -1.71 13.53 11.46
CA TRP A 260 -2.81 14.47 11.22
C TRP A 260 -3.66 13.89 10.08
N ALA A 261 -4.73 13.20 10.46
CA ALA A 261 -5.61 12.52 9.53
C ALA A 261 -6.73 13.44 9.03
N HIS A 262 -7.16 13.22 7.80
CA HIS A 262 -8.30 13.85 7.17
C HIS A 262 -8.91 12.95 6.11
N THR A 263 -10.15 13.20 5.73
CA THR A 263 -10.85 12.43 4.70
C THR A 263 -10.07 12.44 3.39
N ALA A 264 -9.82 11.27 2.84
CA ALA A 264 -9.14 11.11 1.55
C ALA A 264 -9.98 11.69 0.41
N ALA A 265 -9.33 12.29 -0.58
CA ALA A 265 -10.02 12.76 -1.76
C ALA A 265 -10.67 11.59 -2.52
N ALA A 266 -11.88 11.81 -3.04
CA ALA A 266 -12.58 10.82 -3.85
C ALA A 266 -11.75 10.38 -5.08
N PRO A 267 -11.87 9.15 -5.57
CA PRO A 267 -11.08 8.64 -6.70
C PRO A 267 -11.15 9.53 -7.95
N GLU A 268 -12.31 10.14 -8.21
CA GLU A 268 -12.52 11.04 -9.34
C GLU A 268 -11.72 12.34 -9.19
N VAL A 269 -11.61 12.85 -7.95
CA VAL A 269 -10.78 14.02 -7.62
C VAL A 269 -9.31 13.66 -7.75
N LYS A 270 -8.89 12.51 -7.19
CA LYS A 270 -7.52 12.01 -7.32
C LYS A 270 -7.10 11.82 -8.78
N ALA A 271 -8.04 11.48 -9.68
CA ALA A 271 -7.79 11.31 -11.12
C ALA A 271 -7.87 12.63 -11.93
N SER A 272 -8.15 13.75 -11.30
CA SER A 272 -8.33 15.06 -11.95
C SER A 272 -7.10 15.97 -11.83
N ALA A 273 -7.15 17.14 -12.45
CA ALA A 273 -6.14 18.18 -12.28
C ALA A 273 -6.02 18.66 -10.82
N ALA A 274 -7.12 18.63 -10.06
CA ALA A 274 -7.09 18.95 -8.63
C ALA A 274 -6.27 17.92 -7.85
N GLY A 275 -6.40 16.63 -8.17
CA GLY A 275 -5.58 15.57 -7.57
C GLY A 275 -4.09 15.77 -7.86
N LEU A 276 -3.72 16.14 -9.08
CA LEU A 276 -2.33 16.45 -9.44
C LEU A 276 -1.76 17.62 -8.62
N LEU A 277 -2.55 18.67 -8.43
CA LEU A 277 -2.16 19.80 -7.58
C LEU A 277 -2.01 19.40 -6.11
N MET A 278 -2.89 18.54 -5.62
CA MET A 278 -2.78 17.97 -4.26
C MET A 278 -1.50 17.15 -4.12
N ASP A 279 -1.22 16.26 -5.06
CA ASP A 279 -0.01 15.42 -5.05
C ASP A 279 1.26 16.27 -5.11
N TYR A 280 1.30 17.28 -5.97
CA TYR A 280 2.44 18.22 -6.02
C TYR A 280 2.64 18.92 -4.68
N ASN A 281 1.58 19.50 -4.10
CA ASN A 281 1.66 20.20 -2.82
C ASN A 281 2.15 19.28 -1.69
N THR A 282 1.60 18.07 -1.58
CA THR A 282 1.98 17.13 -0.53
C THR A 282 3.40 16.61 -0.70
N GLN A 283 3.87 16.41 -1.94
CA GLN A 283 5.27 16.05 -2.24
C GLN A 283 6.22 17.19 -1.86
N MET A 284 5.90 18.44 -2.23
CA MET A 284 6.70 19.61 -1.87
C MET A 284 6.81 19.77 -0.35
N ILE A 285 5.69 19.69 0.37
CA ILE A 285 5.66 19.73 1.85
C ILE A 285 6.54 18.62 2.44
N THR A 286 6.36 17.38 1.96
CA THR A 286 7.13 16.21 2.42
C THR A 286 8.63 16.43 2.24
N MET A 287 9.07 16.81 1.05
CA MET A 287 10.50 16.98 0.73
C MET A 287 11.14 18.08 1.58
N MET A 288 10.50 19.23 1.72
CA MET A 288 11.03 20.34 2.51
C MET A 288 11.04 20.02 4.01
N MET A 289 9.99 19.35 4.52
CA MET A 289 9.92 18.95 5.92
C MET A 289 10.96 17.87 6.25
N GLU A 290 11.11 16.85 5.41
CA GLU A 290 12.15 15.82 5.58
C GLU A 290 13.55 16.45 5.64
N ARG A 291 13.82 17.46 4.81
CA ARG A 291 15.09 18.19 4.84
C ARG A 291 15.33 18.84 6.22
N ARG A 292 14.35 19.57 6.75
CA ARG A 292 14.46 20.21 8.08
C ARG A 292 14.68 19.18 9.20
N LEU A 293 13.97 18.06 9.16
CA LEU A 293 14.13 16.98 10.13
C LEU A 293 15.52 16.33 10.04
N GLN A 294 16.04 16.09 8.84
CA GLN A 294 17.37 15.56 8.62
C GLN A 294 18.47 16.50 9.10
N ASP A 295 18.29 17.82 8.93
CA ASP A 295 19.23 18.82 9.46
C ASP A 295 19.29 18.76 11.00
N VAL A 296 18.21 18.43 11.68
CA VAL A 296 18.20 18.20 13.15
C VAL A 296 18.85 16.86 13.52
N ALA A 297 18.55 15.79 12.76
CA ALA A 297 19.12 14.46 12.99
C ALA A 297 20.64 14.40 12.77
N SER A 298 21.17 15.28 11.93
CA SER A 298 22.60 15.35 11.58
C SER A 298 23.46 16.11 12.60
N ARG A 299 22.87 16.67 13.66
CA ARG A 299 23.61 17.43 14.71
C ARG A 299 24.41 16.47 15.61
N GLU A 300 25.53 16.93 16.15
CA GLU A 300 26.38 16.15 17.05
C GLU A 300 25.61 15.62 18.28
N GLU A 301 24.70 16.44 18.84
CA GLU A 301 23.79 16.06 19.92
C GLU A 301 22.34 15.94 19.42
N ALA A 302 22.13 15.13 18.38
CA ALA A 302 20.80 14.96 17.82
C ALA A 302 19.81 14.39 18.85
N PRO A 303 18.60 14.97 18.95
CA PRO A 303 17.58 14.51 19.90
C PRO A 303 16.95 13.18 19.52
N PHE A 304 17.11 12.75 18.28
CA PHE A 304 16.58 11.49 17.71
C PHE A 304 17.58 10.92 16.69
N ILE A 305 17.45 9.63 16.42
CA ILE A 305 18.30 8.88 15.48
C ILE A 305 17.93 9.20 14.04
N ASP A 306 16.61 9.25 13.78
CA ASP A 306 16.03 9.47 12.47
C ASP A 306 14.63 10.06 12.63
N ALA A 307 14.20 10.82 11.60
CA ALA A 307 12.83 11.29 11.49
C ALA A 307 12.43 11.40 10.02
N SER A 308 11.18 11.06 9.73
CA SER A 308 10.56 11.20 8.42
C SER A 308 9.21 11.89 8.51
N PHE A 309 8.80 12.53 7.42
CA PHE A 309 7.49 13.18 7.30
C PHE A 309 6.88 12.77 5.97
N LYS A 310 5.74 12.08 5.99
CA LYS A 310 5.13 11.50 4.80
C LYS A 310 3.65 11.83 4.73
N TYR A 311 3.13 11.90 3.51
CA TYR A 311 1.72 11.94 3.24
C TYR A 311 1.29 10.59 2.68
N THR A 312 0.53 9.82 3.45
CA THR A 312 0.13 8.44 3.13
C THR A 312 -1.30 8.18 3.60
N PRO A 313 -1.92 7.06 3.19
CA PRO A 313 -3.12 6.59 3.86
C PRO A 313 -2.96 6.53 5.38
N PHE A 314 -3.96 6.96 6.13
CA PHE A 314 -3.88 6.95 7.59
C PHE A 314 -3.58 5.55 8.13
N LEU A 315 -2.63 5.45 9.05
CA LEU A 315 -2.05 4.21 9.58
C LEU A 315 -1.45 3.29 8.48
N ASP A 316 -1.13 3.83 7.31
CA ASP A 316 -0.65 3.11 6.11
C ASP A 316 -1.61 2.03 5.57
N ILE A 317 -2.90 2.13 5.90
CA ILE A 317 -3.92 1.14 5.49
C ILE A 317 -5.23 1.74 4.99
N ALA A 318 -5.65 2.89 5.50
CA ALA A 318 -6.99 3.43 5.25
C ALA A 318 -7.18 3.84 3.78
N MET A 319 -8.30 3.44 3.18
CA MET A 319 -8.68 3.87 1.83
C MET A 319 -9.47 5.18 1.85
N THR A 320 -10.08 5.49 2.99
CA THR A 320 -11.00 6.63 3.16
C THR A 320 -10.38 7.81 3.89
N GLU A 321 -9.20 7.63 4.48
CA GLU A 321 -8.47 8.65 5.22
C GLU A 321 -7.01 8.72 4.77
N ASP A 322 -6.52 9.93 4.50
CA ASP A 322 -5.11 10.23 4.28
C ASP A 322 -4.55 10.99 5.49
N ALA A 323 -3.23 10.98 5.69
CA ALA A 323 -2.59 11.70 6.79
C ALA A 323 -1.20 12.23 6.42
N PHE A 324 -0.84 13.39 6.95
CA PHE A 324 0.56 13.67 7.21
C PHE A 324 1.00 12.96 8.48
N THR A 325 2.06 12.18 8.36
CA THR A 325 2.62 11.38 9.47
C THR A 325 4.09 11.72 9.69
N LEU A 326 4.39 12.30 10.85
CA LEU A 326 5.73 12.45 11.38
C LEU A 326 6.11 11.15 12.10
N THR A 327 7.19 10.50 11.68
CA THR A 327 7.75 9.33 12.35
C THR A 327 9.12 9.68 12.91
N VAL A 328 9.37 9.39 14.19
CA VAL A 328 10.63 9.72 14.87
C VAL A 328 11.17 8.49 15.58
N THR A 329 12.42 8.16 15.37
CA THR A 329 13.15 7.10 16.07
C THR A 329 14.04 7.70 17.15
N ALA A 330 13.67 7.49 18.42
CA ALA A 330 14.43 7.96 19.57
C ALA A 330 15.30 6.85 20.17
N PRO A 331 16.55 7.13 20.62
CA PRO A 331 17.43 6.12 21.21
C PRO A 331 16.89 5.60 22.55
N GLY A 332 16.76 4.28 22.66
CA GLY A 332 16.25 3.62 23.86
C GLY A 332 14.84 4.10 24.21
N ALA A 333 14.66 4.60 25.45
CA ALA A 333 13.37 5.10 25.94
C ALA A 333 13.28 6.64 26.00
N LYS A 334 14.14 7.35 25.27
CA LYS A 334 14.26 8.83 25.36
C LYS A 334 13.24 9.55 24.46
N TYR A 335 11.97 9.23 24.61
CA TYR A 335 10.90 9.77 23.74
C TYR A 335 10.64 11.26 23.89
N GLN A 336 10.80 11.84 25.11
CA GLN A 336 10.39 13.22 25.42
C GLN A 336 11.13 14.23 24.54
N LYS A 337 12.46 14.28 24.64
CA LYS A 337 13.28 15.21 23.86
C LYS A 337 13.13 15.02 22.36
N ALA A 338 12.95 13.76 21.93
CA ALA A 338 12.73 13.45 20.51
C ALA A 338 11.41 14.01 20.00
N LEU A 339 10.31 13.78 20.76
CA LEU A 339 8.99 14.33 20.42
C LEU A 339 8.99 15.86 20.40
N GLU A 340 9.50 16.50 21.50
CA GLU A 340 9.59 17.96 21.61
C GLU A 340 10.37 18.58 20.44
N SER A 341 11.53 18.00 20.11
CA SER A 341 12.37 18.54 19.05
C SER A 341 11.74 18.40 17.67
N ALA A 342 11.20 17.22 17.35
CA ALA A 342 10.58 16.99 16.03
C ALA A 342 9.27 17.76 15.85
N VAL A 343 8.40 17.79 16.87
CA VAL A 343 7.16 18.61 16.88
C VAL A 343 7.49 20.10 16.84
N GLY A 344 8.60 20.52 17.49
CA GLY A 344 9.10 21.90 17.40
C GLY A 344 9.40 22.33 15.96
N VAL A 345 10.00 21.45 15.15
CA VAL A 345 10.23 21.72 13.70
C VAL A 345 8.91 21.91 12.96
N ILE A 346 7.90 21.04 13.23
CA ILE A 346 6.57 21.17 12.63
C ILE A 346 5.93 22.52 13.01
N ARG A 347 5.95 22.87 14.30
CA ARG A 347 5.42 24.15 14.79
C ARG A 347 6.11 25.35 14.13
N GLU A 348 7.43 25.39 14.14
CA GLU A 348 8.19 26.48 13.51
C GLU A 348 7.83 26.61 12.02
N THR A 349 7.67 25.50 11.33
CA THR A 349 7.27 25.50 9.93
C THR A 349 5.82 25.98 9.76
N ARG A 350 4.91 25.57 10.62
CA ARG A 350 3.53 26.05 10.60
C ARG A 350 3.47 27.58 10.79
N ASP A 351 4.21 28.10 11.74
CA ASP A 351 4.17 29.49 12.12
C ASP A 351 4.90 30.42 11.14
N SER A 352 6.08 30.01 10.68
CA SER A 352 6.96 30.81 9.80
C SER A 352 6.89 30.46 8.31
N GLY A 353 6.41 29.27 7.97
CA GLY A 353 6.39 28.72 6.61
C GLY A 353 7.74 28.15 6.18
N PHE A 354 7.74 27.55 5.01
CA PHE A 354 8.94 27.21 4.24
C PHE A 354 9.47 28.47 3.54
N THR A 355 10.75 28.48 3.22
CA THR A 355 11.41 29.60 2.53
C THR A 355 11.41 29.36 1.02
N GLU A 356 11.60 30.44 0.25
CA GLU A 356 11.72 30.38 -1.20
C GLU A 356 12.89 29.49 -1.65
N ALA A 357 14.00 29.51 -0.91
CA ALA A 357 15.17 28.68 -1.23
C ALA A 357 14.86 27.19 -1.08
N GLU A 358 14.16 26.76 -0.02
CA GLU A 358 13.71 25.37 0.20
C GLU A 358 12.73 24.95 -0.89
N TYR A 359 11.80 25.82 -1.26
CA TYR A 359 10.82 25.55 -2.31
C TYR A 359 11.49 25.32 -3.67
N GLN A 360 12.41 26.19 -4.07
CA GLN A 360 13.12 26.07 -5.33
C GLN A 360 14.01 24.82 -5.38
N GLU A 361 14.69 24.49 -4.27
CA GLU A 361 15.50 23.28 -4.17
C GLU A 361 14.62 22.01 -4.29
N ALA A 362 13.49 21.97 -3.58
CA ALA A 362 12.56 20.84 -3.62
C ALA A 362 11.92 20.68 -5.01
N SER A 363 11.46 21.77 -5.63
CA SER A 363 10.88 21.76 -6.98
C SER A 363 11.88 21.26 -8.02
N LYS A 364 13.12 21.77 -7.97
CA LYS A 364 14.19 21.29 -8.84
C LYS A 364 14.46 19.81 -8.64
N LYS A 365 14.61 19.35 -7.39
CA LYS A 365 14.86 17.94 -7.08
C LYS A 365 13.75 17.03 -7.59
N LEU A 366 12.48 17.46 -7.49
CA LEU A 366 11.33 16.70 -8.00
C LEU A 366 11.37 16.58 -9.53
N LEU A 367 11.72 17.67 -10.25
CA LEU A 367 11.90 17.63 -11.69
C LEU A 367 13.09 16.76 -12.10
N ASP A 368 14.25 16.92 -11.45
CA ASP A 368 15.45 16.13 -11.69
C ASP A 368 15.19 14.63 -11.51
N GLN A 369 14.37 14.23 -10.54
CA GLN A 369 13.97 12.83 -10.33
C GLN A 369 13.20 12.27 -11.52
N VAL A 370 12.25 13.02 -12.08
CA VAL A 370 11.50 12.57 -13.25
C VAL A 370 12.38 12.58 -14.50
N GLU A 371 13.22 13.59 -14.69
CA GLU A 371 14.16 13.68 -15.81
C GLU A 371 15.18 12.55 -15.79
N SER A 372 15.60 12.09 -14.61
CA SER A 372 16.53 10.95 -14.50
C SER A 372 16.01 9.66 -15.14
N PHE A 373 14.71 9.50 -15.26
CA PHE A 373 14.10 8.39 -16.00
C PHE A 373 14.04 8.61 -17.52
N MET A 374 14.33 9.83 -18.00
CA MET A 374 14.34 10.16 -19.42
C MET A 374 15.76 10.17 -20.02
N ASP A 375 16.75 10.69 -19.27
CA ASP A 375 18.11 10.96 -19.75
C ASP A 375 19.03 9.73 -19.74
N THR A 376 18.62 8.65 -19.09
CA THR A 376 19.40 7.42 -19.09
C THR A 376 18.78 6.41 -20.04
N ASP A 377 19.63 5.61 -20.73
CA ASP A 377 19.22 4.31 -21.28
C ASP A 377 18.59 3.41 -20.19
N GLN A 378 18.47 3.91 -18.97
CA GLN A 378 17.79 3.33 -17.83
C GLN A 378 16.34 3.83 -17.78
N HIS A 379 15.53 3.31 -18.67
CA HIS A 379 14.08 3.45 -18.55
C HIS A 379 13.61 2.89 -17.18
N MET A 380 12.51 3.42 -16.69
CA MET A 380 11.88 2.89 -15.46
C MET A 380 11.75 1.37 -15.55
N PRO A 381 12.19 0.59 -14.54
CA PRO A 381 12.05 -0.87 -14.54
C PRO A 381 10.60 -1.30 -14.74
N ASN A 382 10.39 -2.44 -15.40
CA ASN A 382 9.05 -2.99 -15.61
C ASN A 382 8.28 -3.11 -14.30
N SER A 383 8.94 -3.55 -13.23
CA SER A 383 8.36 -3.69 -11.89
C SER A 383 7.81 -2.37 -11.33
N ALA A 384 8.54 -1.28 -11.48
CA ALA A 384 8.11 0.03 -10.99
C ALA A 384 6.91 0.58 -11.79
N MET A 385 6.89 0.37 -13.11
CA MET A 385 5.72 0.70 -13.93
C MET A 385 4.52 -0.16 -13.57
N ALA A 386 4.71 -1.47 -13.39
CA ALA A 386 3.65 -2.39 -13.00
C ALA A 386 3.05 -2.03 -11.64
N GLU A 387 3.88 -1.65 -10.66
CA GLU A 387 3.44 -1.19 -9.35
C GLU A 387 2.58 0.09 -9.46
N ARG A 388 3.02 1.10 -10.21
CA ARG A 388 2.24 2.33 -10.44
C ARG A 388 0.88 2.05 -11.05
N TYR A 389 0.80 1.17 -12.03
CA TYR A 389 -0.48 0.79 -12.66
C TYR A 389 -1.33 -0.07 -11.73
N THR A 390 -0.73 -0.88 -10.87
CA THR A 390 -1.44 -1.65 -9.85
C THR A 390 -2.09 -0.71 -8.84
N ILE A 391 -1.35 0.28 -8.32
CA ILE A 391 -1.88 1.31 -7.41
C ILE A 391 -3.02 2.10 -8.10
N TYR A 392 -2.84 2.49 -9.35
CA TYR A 392 -3.91 3.14 -10.12
C TYR A 392 -5.18 2.27 -10.22
N PHE A 393 -5.02 0.97 -10.48
CA PHE A 393 -6.16 0.07 -10.54
C PHE A 393 -6.82 -0.10 -9.17
N THR A 394 -6.05 -0.33 -8.12
CA THR A 394 -6.60 -0.69 -6.79
C THR A 394 -7.09 0.50 -6.00
N ARG A 395 -6.42 1.66 -6.10
CA ARG A 395 -6.67 2.84 -5.25
C ARG A 395 -7.16 4.07 -6.02
N GLY A 396 -7.19 4.01 -7.36
CA GLY A 396 -7.52 5.16 -8.19
C GLY A 396 -6.35 6.15 -8.31
N GLY A 397 -6.67 7.40 -8.64
CA GLY A 397 -5.68 8.43 -8.91
C GLY A 397 -5.27 8.48 -10.38
N TYR A 398 -4.02 8.82 -10.65
CA TYR A 398 -3.51 8.85 -12.00
C TYR A 398 -2.12 8.20 -12.10
N ALA A 399 -1.82 7.63 -13.27
CA ALA A 399 -0.55 7.00 -13.56
C ALA A 399 -0.06 7.47 -14.94
N PRO A 400 0.56 8.66 -15.05
CA PRO A 400 1.07 9.19 -16.30
C PRO A 400 2.33 8.44 -16.73
N GLY A 401 2.61 8.40 -18.03
CA GLY A 401 3.94 8.07 -18.53
C GLY A 401 4.94 9.15 -18.11
N VAL A 402 6.24 8.84 -18.17
CA VAL A 402 7.32 9.72 -17.69
C VAL A 402 7.28 11.08 -18.37
N GLU A 403 7.10 11.12 -19.70
CA GLU A 403 7.05 12.37 -20.46
C GLU A 403 5.85 13.24 -20.06
N LEU A 404 4.65 12.65 -19.95
CA LEU A 404 3.45 13.37 -19.49
C LEU A 404 3.64 13.85 -18.04
N GLN A 405 4.23 13.05 -17.17
CA GLN A 405 4.53 13.44 -15.80
C GLN A 405 5.46 14.66 -15.75
N ARG A 406 6.52 14.65 -16.54
CA ARG A 406 7.44 15.80 -16.65
C ARG A 406 6.72 17.08 -17.08
N GLN A 407 5.92 16.99 -18.16
CA GLN A 407 5.16 18.15 -18.67
C GLN A 407 4.19 18.69 -17.61
N LEU A 408 3.47 17.82 -16.93
CA LEU A 408 2.53 18.19 -15.87
C LEU A 408 3.26 18.85 -14.70
N LEU A 409 4.35 18.25 -14.21
CA LEU A 409 5.12 18.81 -13.09
C LEU A 409 5.74 20.17 -13.45
N THR A 410 6.28 20.34 -14.68
CA THR A 410 6.77 21.64 -15.14
C THR A 410 5.66 22.69 -15.10
N THR A 411 4.50 22.37 -15.68
CA THR A 411 3.36 23.31 -15.70
C THR A 411 2.86 23.63 -14.29
N ILE A 412 2.76 22.65 -13.42
CA ILE A 412 2.28 22.83 -12.05
C ILE A 412 3.29 23.64 -11.24
N SER A 413 4.58 23.38 -11.36
CA SER A 413 5.64 24.11 -10.64
C SER A 413 5.68 25.60 -10.97
N GLU A 414 5.24 26.00 -12.18
CA GLU A 414 5.11 27.40 -12.58
C GLU A 414 3.86 28.08 -12.02
N GLN A 415 2.83 27.33 -11.65
CA GLN A 415 1.54 27.82 -11.19
C GLN A 415 1.38 27.82 -9.68
N VAL A 416 1.97 26.84 -9.00
CA VAL A 416 1.86 26.69 -7.55
C VAL A 416 2.88 27.62 -6.89
N THR A 417 2.40 28.47 -6.00
CA THR A 417 3.25 29.39 -5.25
C THR A 417 3.65 28.81 -3.90
N LEU A 418 4.77 29.27 -3.36
CA LEU A 418 5.21 28.96 -1.99
C LEU A 418 4.10 29.28 -0.96
N ASP A 419 3.39 30.39 -1.13
CA ASP A 419 2.31 30.78 -0.24
C ASP A 419 1.17 29.76 -0.25
N ALA A 420 0.83 29.20 -1.41
CA ALA A 420 -0.18 28.14 -1.52
C ALA A 420 0.26 26.87 -0.78
N VAL A 421 1.53 26.47 -0.91
CA VAL A 421 2.11 25.31 -0.21
C VAL A 421 2.11 25.54 1.30
N ASN A 422 2.54 26.72 1.76
CA ASN A 422 2.55 27.10 3.16
C ASN A 422 1.14 27.13 3.78
N ASN A 423 0.16 27.64 3.05
CA ASN A 423 -1.23 27.65 3.50
C ASN A 423 -1.82 26.25 3.59
N ASN A 424 -1.53 25.39 2.60
CA ASN A 424 -1.96 23.99 2.61
C ASN A 424 -1.34 23.23 3.80
N PHE A 425 -0.04 23.42 4.06
CA PHE A 425 0.62 22.82 5.21
C PHE A 425 -0.06 23.24 6.54
N ARG A 426 -0.31 24.54 6.75
CA ARG A 426 -0.98 25.05 7.95
C ARG A 426 -2.39 24.44 8.11
N GLN A 427 -3.11 24.28 7.02
CA GLN A 427 -4.45 23.71 7.02
C GLN A 427 -4.44 22.22 7.39
N LEU A 428 -3.52 21.43 6.82
CA LEU A 428 -3.46 19.99 6.98
C LEU A 428 -2.81 19.52 8.30
N VAL A 429 -1.95 20.33 8.91
CA VAL A 429 -1.37 20.05 10.24
C VAL A 429 -1.99 20.90 11.36
N GLY A 430 -3.15 21.48 11.10
CA GLY A 430 -3.87 22.30 12.09
C GLY A 430 -4.39 21.50 13.27
N SER A 431 -4.74 22.21 14.37
CA SER A 431 -5.26 21.61 15.61
C SER A 431 -6.63 20.94 15.46
N ASP A 432 -7.37 21.28 14.40
CA ASP A 432 -8.73 20.76 14.15
C ASP A 432 -8.74 19.41 13.43
N GLN A 433 -7.58 18.93 13.00
CA GLN A 433 -7.46 17.64 12.34
C GLN A 433 -7.45 16.48 13.34
N SER A 434 -7.94 15.33 12.93
CA SER A 434 -7.90 14.10 13.72
C SER A 434 -6.46 13.72 14.06
N LEU A 435 -6.02 14.04 15.29
CA LEU A 435 -4.65 13.82 15.74
C LEU A 435 -4.50 12.48 16.45
N THR A 436 -3.65 11.63 15.93
CA THR A 436 -3.27 10.36 16.57
C THR A 436 -1.77 10.31 16.81
N ILE A 437 -1.38 10.09 18.07
CA ILE A 437 0.02 9.90 18.45
C ILE A 437 0.23 8.47 18.89
N THR A 438 1.24 7.79 18.35
CA THR A 438 1.64 6.47 18.85
C THR A 438 3.05 6.50 19.40
N VAL A 439 3.29 5.77 20.49
CA VAL A 439 4.62 5.63 21.08
C VAL A 439 4.86 4.15 21.33
N ALA A 440 5.70 3.55 20.51
CA ALA A 440 6.17 2.18 20.67
C ALA A 440 7.54 2.20 21.34
N MET A 441 7.66 1.68 22.56
CA MET A 441 8.90 1.78 23.34
C MET A 441 9.37 0.45 23.91
N PRO A 442 10.71 0.32 24.15
CA PRO A 442 11.29 -0.89 24.74
C PRO A 442 10.70 -1.17 26.14
N ARG A 443 10.28 -2.41 26.37
CA ARG A 443 9.94 -2.90 27.71
C ARG A 443 11.19 -3.39 28.41
N LYS A 444 11.81 -2.53 29.23
CA LYS A 444 13.04 -2.82 29.98
C LYS A 444 12.84 -2.57 31.48
N PRO A 445 13.55 -3.31 32.40
CA PRO A 445 13.56 -3.00 33.83
C PRO A 445 13.99 -1.54 34.07
N GLY A 446 13.27 -0.84 34.93
CA GLY A 446 13.55 0.55 35.27
C GLY A 446 13.02 1.58 34.27
N VAL A 447 12.43 1.17 33.14
CA VAL A 447 11.79 2.07 32.19
C VAL A 447 10.28 2.09 32.45
N VAL A 448 9.77 3.26 32.79
CA VAL A 448 8.32 3.50 32.98
C VAL A 448 7.76 4.11 31.69
N ALA A 449 6.80 3.41 31.09
CA ALA A 449 6.09 3.95 29.93
C ALA A 449 5.16 5.10 30.35
N PRO A 450 5.09 6.19 29.56
CA PRO A 450 4.15 7.27 29.84
C PRO A 450 2.71 6.81 29.65
N SER A 451 1.78 7.52 30.28
CA SER A 451 0.36 7.42 29.89
C SER A 451 0.11 8.19 28.60
N GLY A 452 -0.95 7.80 27.84
CA GLY A 452 -1.39 8.58 26.66
C GLY A 452 -1.61 10.06 27.00
N ASN A 453 -2.24 10.36 28.13
CA ASN A 453 -2.44 11.74 28.59
C ASN A 453 -1.13 12.51 28.85
N THR A 454 -0.07 11.81 29.23
CA THR A 454 1.26 12.44 29.41
C THR A 454 1.86 12.81 28.05
N VAL A 455 1.71 11.93 27.07
CA VAL A 455 2.16 12.18 25.69
C VAL A 455 1.38 13.34 25.06
N LEU A 456 0.05 13.35 25.22
CA LEU A 456 -0.79 14.44 24.70
C LEU A 456 -0.42 15.79 25.31
N ARG A 457 -0.21 15.87 26.63
CA ARG A 457 0.22 17.12 27.28
C ARG A 457 1.58 17.60 26.79
N LEU A 458 2.52 16.69 26.57
CA LEU A 458 3.83 17.03 26.03
C LEU A 458 3.72 17.58 24.60
N PHE A 459 2.92 16.92 23.76
CA PHE A 459 2.64 17.38 22.41
C PHE A 459 1.99 18.78 22.43
N ASP A 460 0.92 18.94 23.19
CA ASP A 460 0.17 20.20 23.29
C ASP A 460 1.06 21.36 23.75
N HIS A 461 1.88 21.15 24.80
CA HIS A 461 2.84 22.15 25.27
C HIS A 461 3.89 22.55 24.21
N THR A 462 4.25 21.61 23.34
CA THR A 462 5.27 21.86 22.31
C THR A 462 4.68 22.47 21.05
N PHE A 463 3.47 22.05 20.67
CA PHE A 463 2.84 22.42 19.41
C PHE A 463 2.08 23.73 19.49
N ASN A 464 1.44 24.05 20.63
CA ASN A 464 0.72 25.27 20.92
C ASN A 464 1.53 26.22 21.82
#